data_61974955a94c2cadb3e78662e16ea76b
#
_entry.id   61974955a94c2cadb3e78662e16ea76b
#
_cell.length_a   1.000
_cell.length_b   1.000
_cell.length_c   1.000
_cell.angle_alpha   90.00
_cell.angle_beta   90.00
_cell.angle_gamma   90.00
#
_symmetry.space_group_name_H-M   'P 1'
#
loop_
_entity.id
_entity.type
_entity.pdbx_description
1 polymer ?
#
loop_
_entity_poly.entity_id
_entity_poly.type
_entity_poly.pdbx_seq_one_letter_code
_entity_poly.pdbx_strand_id
1 'polypeptide(L)'
;MKILLASDTWSPMVNGVVRSVELLYHQLLALGHDVRVVTLAQNGHSHEENGILYVGSISAERVYPGVRISAAGALPISHWLDELEAWGPEVIHTQSEFSTFMLAQRVARRCHCPVVHTYHTVYEDYTQYLFFSERLGRMTAEKATRILSGYCSLMLAPTEKVRAMLNRYGVSCPVVTVPTGIDLTAFGPAQDNGEEKARMRAELGIPEGDIVLLSLGRLAAEKNHAQLVRLLAAQPEENRPWLVFVGDGPARPDLEALTKELKLTDRVRFVGMVKPDEVPRWYRVGDIFVSASQSETQGLTYFEGMACGLPVLCRADPCLDGVVENGFNGWQWKDEAEFASALNTIISDPALRGQLHQNALATAARYSAEHFAQQVLDAYQ
;
A
#
# COMPACT_ATOMS: atom_id res chain seq x y z
N MET A 1 -7.45 12.45 22.99
CA MET A 1 -6.63 11.30 23.45
C MET A 1 -5.16 11.56 23.19
N LYS A 2 -4.28 10.98 24.03
CA LYS A 2 -2.84 10.92 23.77
C LYS A 2 -2.49 9.59 23.11
N ILE A 3 -2.05 9.63 21.86
CA ILE A 3 -1.87 8.44 21.02
C ILE A 3 -0.39 8.33 20.62
N LEU A 4 0.25 7.20 20.94
CA LEU A 4 1.61 6.90 20.50
C LEU A 4 1.56 5.97 19.27
N LEU A 5 1.97 6.47 18.09
CA LEU A 5 2.18 5.65 16.91
C LEU A 5 3.60 5.10 16.90
N ALA A 6 3.77 3.79 16.66
CA ALA A 6 5.09 3.15 16.62
C ALA A 6 5.28 2.42 15.28
N SER A 7 6.23 2.88 14.46
CA SER A 7 6.52 2.32 13.14
C SER A 7 8.02 2.24 12.90
N ASP A 8 8.51 1.10 12.40
CA ASP A 8 9.93 0.97 12.01
C ASP A 8 10.28 1.78 10.76
N THR A 9 9.26 2.19 9.99
CA THR A 9 9.41 2.96 8.77
C THR A 9 8.62 4.27 8.83
N TRP A 10 9.24 5.36 8.38
CA TRP A 10 8.70 6.70 8.34
C TRP A 10 9.34 7.49 7.18
N SER A 11 8.80 8.65 6.84
CA SER A 11 9.41 9.56 5.85
C SER A 11 10.91 9.79 6.14
N PRO A 12 11.77 9.86 5.13
CA PRO A 12 11.52 9.96 3.69
C PRO A 12 11.34 8.62 2.94
N MET A 13 11.17 7.50 3.62
CA MET A 13 10.89 6.23 2.93
C MET A 13 9.52 6.29 2.25
N VAL A 14 9.42 5.63 1.08
CA VAL A 14 8.19 5.58 0.28
C VAL A 14 7.72 4.14 0.14
N ASN A 15 6.69 3.78 0.90
CA ASN A 15 5.98 2.50 0.79
C ASN A 15 4.56 2.63 1.36
N GLY A 16 3.74 1.59 1.19
CA GLY A 16 2.34 1.60 1.63
C GLY A 16 2.17 1.75 3.15
N VAL A 17 3.09 1.22 3.95
CA VAL A 17 3.05 1.34 5.43
C VAL A 17 3.28 2.79 5.84
N VAL A 18 4.34 3.43 5.31
CA VAL A 18 4.65 4.84 5.60
C VAL A 18 3.46 5.73 5.24
N ARG A 19 2.88 5.56 4.03
CA ARG A 19 1.69 6.33 3.62
C ARG A 19 0.51 6.15 4.56
N SER A 20 0.24 4.91 4.99
CA SER A 20 -0.84 4.61 5.93
C SER A 20 -0.62 5.29 7.29
N VAL A 21 0.59 5.22 7.82
CA VAL A 21 0.92 5.77 9.14
C VAL A 21 0.92 7.29 9.13
N GLU A 22 1.50 7.92 8.11
CA GLU A 22 1.49 9.38 7.93
C GLU A 22 0.07 9.92 7.76
N LEU A 23 -0.74 9.24 6.95
CA LEU A 23 -2.14 9.60 6.75
C LEU A 23 -2.91 9.56 8.07
N LEU A 24 -2.76 8.47 8.83
CA LEU A 24 -3.38 8.34 10.15
C LEU A 24 -2.89 9.43 11.12
N TYR A 25 -1.58 9.68 11.18
CA TYR A 25 -0.98 10.70 12.02
C TYR A 25 -1.59 12.09 11.75
N HIS A 26 -1.63 12.50 10.49
CA HIS A 26 -2.17 13.81 10.12
C HIS A 26 -3.67 13.93 10.39
N GLN A 27 -4.44 12.87 10.16
CA GLN A 27 -5.87 12.87 10.44
C GLN A 27 -6.17 12.92 11.94
N LEU A 28 -5.43 12.16 12.75
CA LEU A 28 -5.59 12.20 14.21
C LEU A 28 -5.25 13.58 14.78
N LEU A 29 -4.21 14.25 14.27
CA LEU A 29 -3.90 15.62 14.64
C LEU A 29 -5.01 16.60 14.23
N ALA A 30 -5.54 16.46 13.00
CA ALA A 30 -6.63 17.30 12.51
C ALA A 30 -7.91 17.13 13.33
N LEU A 31 -8.15 15.93 13.89
CA LEU A 31 -9.25 15.64 14.80
C LEU A 31 -8.99 16.12 16.25
N GLY A 32 -7.87 16.79 16.52
CA GLY A 32 -7.56 17.39 17.81
C GLY A 32 -6.95 16.46 18.85
N HIS A 33 -6.42 15.30 18.42
CA HIS A 33 -5.70 14.39 19.30
C HIS A 33 -4.24 14.82 19.51
N ASP A 34 -3.66 14.52 20.67
CA ASP A 34 -2.23 14.70 20.97
C ASP A 34 -1.49 13.44 20.53
N VAL A 35 -0.78 13.51 19.39
CA VAL A 35 -0.17 12.35 18.74
C VAL A 35 1.34 12.48 18.71
N ARG A 36 2.03 11.47 19.21
CA ARG A 36 3.49 11.33 19.04
C ARG A 36 3.80 10.09 18.21
N VAL A 37 4.94 10.14 17.54
CA VAL A 37 5.44 9.03 16.72
C VAL A 37 6.78 8.55 17.26
N VAL A 38 6.98 7.24 17.31
CA VAL A 38 8.31 6.64 17.49
C VAL A 38 8.69 5.84 16.25
N THR A 39 9.86 6.13 15.70
CA THR A 39 10.36 5.49 14.48
C THR A 39 11.88 5.26 14.53
N LEU A 40 12.46 4.67 13.48
CA LEU A 40 13.89 4.40 13.39
C LEU A 40 14.63 5.51 12.63
N ALA A 41 15.71 6.02 13.25
CA ALA A 41 16.55 7.06 12.65
C ALA A 41 17.30 6.54 11.42
N GLN A 42 17.21 7.25 10.29
CA GLN A 42 17.94 6.91 9.06
C GLN A 42 19.45 7.17 9.18
N ASN A 43 19.83 8.19 9.94
CA ASN A 43 21.24 8.55 10.18
C ASN A 43 21.93 7.76 11.30
N GLY A 44 21.21 6.80 11.92
CA GLY A 44 21.73 5.96 13.00
C GLY A 44 21.75 6.60 14.39
N HIS A 45 21.47 7.89 14.53
CA HIS A 45 21.51 8.62 15.81
C HIS A 45 20.09 8.95 16.29
N SER A 46 19.90 8.76 17.60
CA SER A 46 18.61 9.13 18.22
C SER A 46 18.46 10.64 18.30
N HIS A 47 17.28 11.14 17.91
CA HIS A 47 16.90 12.55 18.00
C HIS A 47 15.37 12.70 18.01
N GLU A 48 14.89 13.88 18.38
CA GLU A 48 13.49 14.24 18.30
C GLU A 48 13.32 15.44 17.34
N GLU A 49 12.27 15.38 16.54
CA GLU A 49 11.88 16.48 15.66
C GLU A 49 10.36 16.50 15.53
N ASN A 50 9.75 17.67 15.87
CA ASN A 50 8.30 17.91 15.72
C ASN A 50 7.38 16.85 16.37
N GLY A 51 7.74 16.33 17.55
CA GLY A 51 6.98 15.28 18.25
C GLY A 51 7.19 13.87 17.70
N ILE A 52 8.16 13.71 16.79
CA ILE A 52 8.57 12.41 16.26
C ILE A 52 9.91 12.03 16.90
N LEU A 53 9.92 10.87 17.56
CA LEU A 53 11.09 10.30 18.22
C LEU A 53 11.78 9.33 17.26
N TYR A 54 12.96 9.70 16.79
CA TYR A 54 13.81 8.86 15.93
C TYR A 54 14.78 8.05 16.79
N VAL A 55 14.60 6.74 16.84
CA VAL A 55 15.46 5.83 17.61
C VAL A 55 16.68 5.43 16.78
N GLY A 56 17.88 5.52 17.37
CA GLY A 56 19.12 5.10 16.73
C GLY A 56 19.03 3.68 16.20
N SER A 57 19.47 3.49 14.96
CA SER A 57 19.33 2.23 14.24
C SER A 57 20.50 1.95 13.31
N ILE A 58 20.70 0.69 12.94
CA ILE A 58 21.67 0.26 11.95
C ILE A 58 20.96 -0.30 10.71
N SER A 59 21.59 -0.12 9.55
CA SER A 59 21.05 -0.68 8.30
C SER A 59 21.09 -2.22 8.33
N ALA A 60 20.00 -2.84 7.93
CA ALA A 60 19.87 -4.28 7.72
C ALA A 60 19.51 -4.61 6.25
N GLU A 61 19.94 -3.77 5.31
CA GLU A 61 19.65 -3.90 3.86
C GLU A 61 20.09 -5.24 3.26
N ARG A 62 21.02 -5.96 3.91
CA ARG A 62 21.38 -7.34 3.52
C ARG A 62 20.22 -8.32 3.71
N VAL A 63 19.28 -8.01 4.59
CA VAL A 63 18.09 -8.85 4.83
C VAL A 63 16.98 -8.46 3.87
N TYR A 64 16.69 -7.16 3.76
CA TYR A 64 15.71 -6.62 2.83
C TYR A 64 16.01 -5.13 2.57
N PRO A 65 15.88 -4.63 1.32
CA PRO A 65 16.15 -3.23 0.98
C PRO A 65 15.37 -2.24 1.86
N GLY A 66 16.07 -1.29 2.45
CA GLY A 66 15.49 -0.25 3.30
C GLY A 66 15.15 -0.68 4.73
N VAL A 67 15.36 -1.94 5.11
CA VAL A 67 15.14 -2.40 6.50
C VAL A 67 16.23 -1.87 7.41
N ARG A 68 15.82 -1.36 8.55
CA ARG A 68 16.67 -0.96 9.66
C ARG A 68 16.28 -1.71 10.92
N ILE A 69 17.23 -1.93 11.79
CA ILE A 69 16.99 -2.53 13.10
C ILE A 69 17.64 -1.67 14.19
N SER A 70 16.97 -1.58 15.31
CA SER A 70 17.56 -1.01 16.51
C SER A 70 17.77 -2.12 17.52
N ALA A 71 18.97 -2.14 18.11
CA ALA A 71 19.21 -2.92 19.32
C ALA A 71 18.48 -2.26 20.50
N ALA A 72 17.18 -2.01 20.37
CA ALA A 72 16.34 -1.30 21.34
C ALA A 72 16.33 -1.97 22.74
N GLY A 73 16.99 -3.14 22.86
CA GLY A 73 17.30 -3.79 24.12
C GLY A 73 18.59 -3.32 24.79
N ALA A 74 19.51 -2.70 24.03
CA ALA A 74 20.87 -2.42 24.48
C ALA A 74 21.21 -0.92 24.51
N LEU A 75 20.36 -0.03 24.00
CA LEU A 75 20.63 1.40 23.98
C LEU A 75 20.05 2.12 25.19
N PRO A 76 20.69 3.20 25.69
CA PRO A 76 20.13 4.03 26.76
C PRO A 76 18.97 4.87 26.21
N ILE A 77 17.80 4.22 26.01
CA ILE A 77 16.52 4.86 25.70
C ILE A 77 15.73 5.23 26.96
N SER A 78 16.36 5.11 28.13
CA SER A 78 15.73 5.38 29.42
C SER A 78 15.10 6.76 29.48
N HIS A 79 15.82 7.77 28.98
CA HIS A 79 15.31 9.15 28.91
C HIS A 79 13.98 9.25 28.15
N TRP A 80 13.88 8.66 26.97
CA TRP A 80 12.65 8.70 26.18
C TRP A 80 11.52 7.85 26.76
N LEU A 81 11.86 6.73 27.41
CA LEU A 81 10.86 5.98 28.15
C LEU A 81 10.27 6.79 29.29
N ASP A 82 11.11 7.52 30.04
CA ASP A 82 10.69 8.39 31.12
C ASP A 82 9.87 9.59 30.60
N GLU A 83 10.25 10.15 29.46
CA GLU A 83 9.52 11.22 28.80
C GLU A 83 8.14 10.76 28.27
N LEU A 84 8.07 9.62 27.60
CA LEU A 84 6.81 9.03 27.13
C LEU A 84 5.90 8.61 28.29
N GLU A 85 6.49 8.11 29.38
CA GLU A 85 5.74 7.81 30.61
C GLU A 85 5.16 9.07 31.24
N ALA A 86 5.96 10.15 31.33
CA ALA A 86 5.51 11.44 31.84
C ALA A 86 4.44 12.09 30.93
N TRP A 87 4.55 11.90 29.61
CA TRP A 87 3.51 12.33 28.68
C TRP A 87 2.22 11.52 28.84
N GLY A 88 2.31 10.24 29.15
CA GLY A 88 1.18 9.37 29.51
C GLY A 88 0.26 9.06 28.32
N PRO A 89 0.68 8.20 27.37
CA PRO A 89 -0.18 7.76 26.28
C PRO A 89 -1.39 6.98 26.82
N GLU A 90 -2.56 7.22 26.22
CA GLU A 90 -3.80 6.49 26.54
C GLU A 90 -3.93 5.23 25.68
N VAL A 91 -3.31 5.22 24.51
CA VAL A 91 -3.21 4.07 23.60
C VAL A 91 -1.89 4.11 22.84
N ILE A 92 -1.32 2.93 22.61
CA ILE A 92 -0.16 2.75 21.72
C ILE A 92 -0.61 1.96 20.50
N HIS A 93 -0.41 2.54 19.32
CA HIS A 93 -0.76 1.90 18.06
C HIS A 93 0.50 1.55 17.26
N THR A 94 0.82 0.27 17.21
CA THR A 94 2.00 -0.24 16.51
C THR A 94 1.67 -0.59 15.05
N GLN A 95 2.58 -0.22 14.15
CA GLN A 95 2.44 -0.37 12.69
C GLN A 95 3.51 -1.30 12.09
N SER A 96 4.41 -1.81 12.94
CA SER A 96 5.50 -2.72 12.59
C SER A 96 5.73 -3.71 13.70
N GLU A 97 6.29 -4.88 13.36
CA GLU A 97 6.41 -6.03 14.26
C GLU A 97 7.79 -6.15 14.93
N PHE A 98 8.73 -5.24 14.63
CA PHE A 98 10.14 -5.39 15.03
C PHE A 98 10.57 -4.41 16.13
N SER A 99 11.50 -3.51 15.82
CA SER A 99 12.20 -2.69 16.82
C SER A 99 11.28 -1.75 17.60
N THR A 100 10.41 -1.02 16.89
CA THR A 100 9.49 -0.07 17.53
C THR A 100 8.38 -0.78 18.28
N PHE A 101 7.97 -1.99 17.87
CA PHE A 101 7.03 -2.80 18.63
C PHE A 101 7.59 -3.18 20.02
N MET A 102 8.87 -3.59 20.09
CA MET A 102 9.52 -3.91 21.34
C MET A 102 9.61 -2.69 22.28
N LEU A 103 9.85 -1.50 21.71
CA LEU A 103 9.84 -0.25 22.47
C LEU A 103 8.43 0.08 22.95
N ALA A 104 7.45 0.00 22.07
CA ALA A 104 6.03 0.21 22.38
C ALA A 104 5.55 -0.66 23.56
N GLN A 105 5.94 -1.94 23.57
CA GLN A 105 5.63 -2.84 24.69
C GLN A 105 6.21 -2.37 26.03
N ARG A 106 7.41 -1.76 26.03
CA ARG A 106 8.02 -1.24 27.28
C ARG A 106 7.25 -0.02 27.77
N VAL A 107 6.88 0.89 26.88
CA VAL A 107 6.05 2.06 27.19
C VAL A 107 4.69 1.59 27.72
N ALA A 108 4.03 0.65 27.03
CA ALA A 108 2.74 0.11 27.44
C ALA A 108 2.74 -0.47 28.86
N ARG A 109 3.79 -1.21 29.23
CA ARG A 109 3.94 -1.76 30.59
C ARG A 109 4.11 -0.68 31.66
N ARG A 110 4.84 0.41 31.36
CA ARG A 110 5.02 1.51 32.30
C ARG A 110 3.78 2.36 32.45
N CYS A 111 3.11 2.66 31.34
CA CYS A 111 1.91 3.51 31.32
C CYS A 111 0.61 2.74 31.60
N HIS A 112 0.65 1.42 31.66
CA HIS A 112 -0.54 0.54 31.82
C HIS A 112 -1.62 0.81 30.76
N CYS A 113 -1.21 1.12 29.51
CA CYS A 113 -2.12 1.43 28.41
C CYS A 113 -2.21 0.29 27.38
N PRO A 114 -3.33 0.16 26.66
CA PRO A 114 -3.52 -0.88 25.65
C PRO A 114 -2.59 -0.70 24.46
N VAL A 115 -2.24 -1.82 23.82
CA VAL A 115 -1.52 -1.87 22.55
C VAL A 115 -2.48 -2.33 21.46
N VAL A 116 -2.68 -1.51 20.46
CA VAL A 116 -3.35 -1.85 19.19
C VAL A 116 -2.28 -2.08 18.14
N HIS A 117 -2.46 -3.06 17.26
CA HIS A 117 -1.51 -3.36 16.21
C HIS A 117 -2.18 -3.47 14.84
N THR A 118 -1.73 -2.69 13.85
CA THR A 118 -2.16 -2.88 12.46
C THR A 118 -1.20 -3.82 11.73
N TYR A 119 -1.74 -4.88 11.15
CA TYR A 119 -0.98 -5.88 10.40
C TYR A 119 -0.90 -5.51 8.92
N HIS A 120 0.23 -4.90 8.52
CA HIS A 120 0.40 -4.35 7.17
C HIS A 120 0.97 -5.34 6.15
N THR A 121 1.68 -6.38 6.58
CA THR A 121 2.48 -7.22 5.69
C THR A 121 2.08 -8.69 5.78
N VAL A 122 1.66 -9.26 4.66
CA VAL A 122 1.47 -10.71 4.55
C VAL A 122 2.85 -11.37 4.37
N TYR A 123 3.49 -11.71 5.48
CA TYR A 123 4.85 -12.27 5.47
C TYR A 123 4.95 -13.60 4.72
N GLU A 124 3.86 -14.35 4.58
CA GLU A 124 3.84 -15.58 3.78
C GLU A 124 4.32 -15.35 2.34
N ASP A 125 3.98 -14.22 1.74
CA ASP A 125 4.33 -13.86 0.36
C ASP A 125 5.82 -13.48 0.20
N TYR A 126 6.50 -13.17 1.33
CA TYR A 126 7.90 -12.76 1.35
C TYR A 126 8.86 -13.84 1.87
N THR A 127 8.34 -15.01 2.28
CA THR A 127 9.15 -16.10 2.86
C THR A 127 10.18 -16.65 1.88
N GLN A 128 9.92 -16.60 0.58
CA GLN A 128 10.85 -17.00 -0.48
C GLN A 128 12.17 -16.20 -0.48
N TYR A 129 12.17 -14.98 0.05
CA TYR A 129 13.38 -14.13 0.12
C TYR A 129 14.21 -14.38 1.38
N LEU A 130 13.63 -14.97 2.43
CA LEU A 130 14.26 -15.13 3.74
C LEU A 130 14.56 -16.59 4.12
N PHE A 131 13.89 -17.56 3.52
CA PHE A 131 13.97 -18.96 3.91
C PHE A 131 14.21 -19.87 2.71
N PHE A 132 14.98 -20.93 2.92
CA PHE A 132 15.19 -22.00 1.92
C PHE A 132 13.95 -22.84 1.66
N SER A 133 12.89 -22.71 2.46
CA SER A 133 11.63 -23.44 2.36
C SER A 133 10.45 -22.53 2.69
N GLU A 134 9.52 -22.38 1.74
CA GLU A 134 8.28 -21.60 1.93
C GLU A 134 7.46 -22.12 3.11
N ARG A 135 7.41 -23.45 3.31
CA ARG A 135 6.67 -24.04 4.43
C ARG A 135 7.27 -23.63 5.78
N LEU A 136 8.59 -23.62 5.92
CA LEU A 136 9.25 -23.21 7.15
C LEU A 136 9.07 -21.71 7.39
N GLY A 137 9.18 -20.91 6.35
CA GLY A 137 8.94 -19.47 6.41
C GLY A 137 7.53 -19.14 6.88
N ARG A 138 6.51 -19.81 6.31
CA ARG A 138 5.10 -19.67 6.70
C ARG A 138 4.89 -20.04 8.17
N MET A 139 5.37 -21.18 8.62
CA MET A 139 5.26 -21.61 10.02
C MET A 139 5.93 -20.63 10.99
N THR A 140 7.05 -20.04 10.57
CA THR A 140 7.78 -19.04 11.38
C THR A 140 6.98 -17.74 11.48
N ALA A 141 6.43 -17.24 10.36
CA ALA A 141 5.58 -16.05 10.32
C ALA A 141 4.32 -16.24 11.20
N GLU A 142 3.64 -17.38 11.05
CA GLU A 142 2.46 -17.74 11.86
C GLU A 142 2.79 -17.74 13.36
N LYS A 143 3.86 -18.43 13.77
CA LYS A 143 4.27 -18.50 15.17
C LYS A 143 4.67 -17.14 15.73
N ALA A 144 5.42 -16.34 14.96
CA ALA A 144 5.82 -15.00 15.37
C ALA A 144 4.61 -14.07 15.55
N THR A 145 3.67 -14.08 14.59
CA THR A 145 2.43 -13.30 14.67
C THR A 145 1.57 -13.71 15.86
N ARG A 146 1.46 -15.02 16.15
CA ARG A 146 0.74 -15.52 17.33
C ARG A 146 1.37 -15.04 18.63
N ILE A 147 2.70 -15.07 18.75
CA ILE A 147 3.42 -14.58 19.93
C ILE A 147 3.19 -13.06 20.09
N LEU A 148 3.31 -12.30 18.99
CA LEU A 148 3.09 -10.85 18.97
C LEU A 148 1.68 -10.51 19.46
N SER A 149 0.66 -11.22 18.98
CA SER A 149 -0.73 -10.97 19.33
C SER A 149 -1.00 -11.11 20.84
N GLY A 150 -0.20 -11.89 21.57
CA GLY A 150 -0.27 -11.99 23.03
C GLY A 150 0.10 -10.71 23.80
N TYR A 151 0.67 -9.74 23.12
CA TYR A 151 1.00 -8.42 23.68
C TYR A 151 0.03 -7.33 23.23
N CYS A 152 -0.92 -7.65 22.36
CA CYS A 152 -1.89 -6.71 21.81
C CYS A 152 -3.24 -6.88 22.51
N SER A 153 -3.92 -5.76 22.76
CA SER A 153 -5.32 -5.74 23.16
C SER A 153 -6.25 -5.94 21.95
N LEU A 154 -5.81 -5.51 20.78
CA LEU A 154 -6.54 -5.56 19.52
C LEU A 154 -5.57 -5.59 18.35
N MET A 155 -5.92 -6.33 17.28
CA MET A 155 -5.27 -6.22 15.99
C MET A 155 -6.22 -5.65 14.94
N LEU A 156 -5.71 -4.76 14.08
CA LEU A 156 -6.40 -4.23 12.93
C LEU A 156 -5.88 -4.92 11.66
N ALA A 157 -6.80 -5.42 10.87
CA ALA A 157 -6.52 -6.04 9.57
C ALA A 157 -7.03 -5.10 8.45
N PRO A 158 -6.25 -4.77 7.42
CA PRO A 158 -6.69 -3.87 6.36
C PRO A 158 -7.78 -4.47 5.46
N THR A 159 -7.94 -5.80 5.46
CA THR A 159 -8.94 -6.52 4.66
C THR A 159 -9.45 -7.77 5.37
N GLU A 160 -10.60 -8.27 4.92
CA GLU A 160 -11.15 -9.56 5.38
C GLU A 160 -10.23 -10.73 5.06
N LYS A 161 -9.48 -10.68 3.95
CA LYS A 161 -8.41 -11.65 3.62
C LYS A 161 -7.40 -11.75 4.76
N VAL A 162 -6.89 -10.62 5.23
CA VAL A 162 -5.91 -10.55 6.33
C VAL A 162 -6.55 -10.95 7.65
N ARG A 163 -7.77 -10.51 7.94
CA ARG A 163 -8.51 -10.92 9.15
C ARG A 163 -8.68 -12.45 9.20
N ALA A 164 -9.13 -13.05 8.10
CA ALA A 164 -9.28 -14.50 8.01
C ALA A 164 -7.93 -15.24 8.19
N MET A 165 -6.85 -14.67 7.64
CA MET A 165 -5.49 -15.20 7.81
C MET A 165 -5.05 -15.14 9.28
N LEU A 166 -5.20 -14.01 9.96
CA LEU A 166 -4.84 -13.85 11.38
C LEU A 166 -5.64 -14.80 12.27
N ASN A 167 -6.94 -14.97 12.01
CA ASN A 167 -7.78 -15.94 12.72
C ASN A 167 -7.28 -17.38 12.51
N ARG A 168 -6.85 -17.72 11.27
CA ARG A 168 -6.27 -19.02 10.94
C ARG A 168 -4.92 -19.26 11.66
N TYR A 169 -4.13 -18.21 11.88
CA TYR A 169 -2.91 -18.25 12.66
C TYR A 169 -3.17 -18.47 14.16
N GLY A 170 -4.40 -18.30 14.62
CA GLY A 170 -4.78 -18.45 16.02
C GLY A 170 -4.23 -17.33 16.90
N VAL A 171 -4.30 -16.08 16.44
CA VAL A 171 -3.96 -14.91 17.26
C VAL A 171 -4.84 -14.84 18.51
N SER A 172 -4.30 -14.34 19.62
CA SER A 172 -4.91 -14.42 20.94
C SER A 172 -5.80 -13.22 21.31
N CYS A 173 -5.73 -12.13 20.52
CA CYS A 173 -6.55 -10.94 20.71
C CYS A 173 -7.63 -10.82 19.64
N PRO A 174 -8.68 -9.99 19.84
CA PRO A 174 -9.66 -9.67 18.79
C PRO A 174 -9.00 -9.10 17.53
N VAL A 175 -9.60 -9.35 16.37
CA VAL A 175 -9.17 -8.80 15.09
C VAL A 175 -10.34 -8.10 14.43
N VAL A 176 -10.17 -6.82 14.11
CA VAL A 176 -11.17 -5.97 13.43
C VAL A 176 -10.64 -5.55 12.07
N THR A 177 -11.51 -5.52 11.06
CA THR A 177 -11.14 -5.03 9.73
C THR A 177 -11.28 -3.52 9.68
N VAL A 178 -10.15 -2.84 9.43
CA VAL A 178 -10.07 -1.39 9.24
C VAL A 178 -9.21 -1.10 8.01
N PRO A 179 -9.82 -0.84 6.85
CA PRO A 179 -9.09 -0.51 5.63
C PRO A 179 -8.34 0.82 5.77
N THR A 180 -7.10 0.86 5.29
CA THR A 180 -6.34 2.11 5.17
C THR A 180 -7.04 3.07 4.21
N GLY A 181 -7.10 4.33 4.58
CA GLY A 181 -7.70 5.39 3.78
C GLY A 181 -6.83 5.93 2.65
N ILE A 182 -7.43 6.77 1.82
CA ILE A 182 -6.80 7.49 0.72
C ILE A 182 -6.98 8.99 0.92
N ASP A 183 -5.94 9.76 0.60
CA ASP A 183 -6.02 11.22 0.53
C ASP A 183 -6.79 11.64 -0.74
N LEU A 184 -8.09 11.81 -0.62
CA LEU A 184 -8.95 12.21 -1.73
C LEU A 184 -8.66 13.64 -2.21
N THR A 185 -7.98 14.48 -1.42
CA THR A 185 -7.59 15.82 -1.84
C THR A 185 -6.47 15.73 -2.88
N ALA A 186 -5.51 14.84 -2.67
CA ALA A 186 -4.40 14.63 -3.61
C ALA A 186 -4.84 13.82 -4.84
N PHE A 187 -5.59 12.72 -4.63
CA PHE A 187 -5.96 11.77 -5.70
C PHE A 187 -7.31 12.07 -6.36
N GLY A 188 -8.08 13.05 -5.92
CA GLY A 188 -9.36 13.42 -6.54
C GLY A 188 -9.24 13.84 -8.02
N PRO A 189 -10.38 14.06 -8.68
CA PRO A 189 -10.40 14.49 -10.08
C PRO A 189 -9.58 15.77 -10.29
N ALA A 190 -8.86 15.84 -11.41
CA ALA A 190 -8.12 17.03 -11.76
C ALA A 190 -9.06 18.23 -11.95
N GLN A 191 -8.60 19.40 -11.52
CA GLN A 191 -9.33 20.67 -11.73
C GLN A 191 -9.01 21.31 -13.09
N ASP A 192 -8.03 20.74 -13.82
CA ASP A 192 -7.67 21.16 -15.16
C ASP A 192 -8.63 20.58 -16.22
N ASN A 193 -8.69 21.18 -17.37
CA ASN A 193 -9.55 20.74 -18.50
C ASN A 193 -8.95 19.53 -19.27
N GLY A 194 -8.11 18.71 -18.65
CA GLY A 194 -7.41 17.60 -19.30
C GLY A 194 -6.13 18.01 -20.05
N GLU A 195 -5.69 19.24 -19.95
CA GLU A 195 -4.49 19.75 -20.62
C GLU A 195 -3.21 19.08 -20.10
N GLU A 196 -3.11 18.85 -18.78
CA GLU A 196 -1.98 18.15 -18.19
C GLU A 196 -1.90 16.70 -18.69
N LYS A 197 -3.02 15.98 -18.71
CA LYS A 197 -3.12 14.63 -19.24
C LYS A 197 -2.65 14.57 -20.71
N ALA A 198 -3.15 15.48 -21.55
CA ALA A 198 -2.78 15.54 -22.96
C ALA A 198 -1.28 15.81 -23.16
N ARG A 199 -0.71 16.76 -22.40
CA ARG A 199 0.73 17.06 -22.44
C ARG A 199 1.58 15.86 -22.03
N MET A 200 1.27 15.22 -20.89
CA MET A 200 2.02 14.07 -20.40
C MET A 200 1.96 12.88 -21.36
N ARG A 201 0.81 12.66 -22.01
CA ARG A 201 0.66 11.64 -23.07
C ARG A 201 1.52 11.96 -24.30
N ALA A 202 1.53 13.21 -24.73
CA ALA A 202 2.36 13.66 -25.86
C ALA A 202 3.86 13.46 -25.56
N GLU A 203 4.33 13.77 -24.32
CA GLU A 203 5.71 13.52 -23.88
C GLU A 203 6.07 12.02 -23.93
N LEU A 204 5.10 11.12 -23.67
CA LEU A 204 5.27 9.67 -23.80
C LEU A 204 5.14 9.17 -25.25
N GLY A 205 4.81 10.03 -26.20
CA GLY A 205 4.54 9.67 -27.60
C GLY A 205 3.23 8.88 -27.77
N ILE A 206 2.25 9.09 -26.91
CA ILE A 206 0.93 8.46 -26.95
C ILE A 206 -0.03 9.38 -27.72
N PRO A 207 -0.61 8.92 -28.83
CA PRO A 207 -1.57 9.69 -29.61
C PRO A 207 -2.82 10.08 -28.80
N GLU A 208 -3.40 11.22 -29.14
CA GLU A 208 -4.69 11.64 -28.59
C GLU A 208 -5.78 10.62 -28.98
N GLY A 209 -6.62 10.26 -28.02
CA GLY A 209 -7.70 9.28 -28.22
C GLY A 209 -7.31 7.82 -27.99
N ASP A 210 -6.04 7.48 -27.96
CA ASP A 210 -5.60 6.12 -27.66
C ASP A 210 -5.87 5.79 -26.18
N ILE A 211 -6.28 4.54 -25.93
CA ILE A 211 -6.54 4.03 -24.58
C ILE A 211 -5.22 3.70 -23.89
N VAL A 212 -5.11 4.11 -22.62
CA VAL A 212 -3.94 3.89 -21.77
C VAL A 212 -4.31 3.00 -20.57
N LEU A 213 -3.71 1.82 -20.54
CA LEU A 213 -3.65 0.97 -19.35
C LEU A 213 -2.50 1.48 -18.47
N LEU A 214 -2.81 1.80 -17.23
CA LEU A 214 -1.81 2.29 -16.26
C LEU A 214 -1.58 1.26 -15.18
N SER A 215 -0.31 0.93 -14.92
CA SER A 215 0.12 0.17 -13.75
C SER A 215 1.12 0.98 -12.96
N LEU A 216 0.88 1.18 -11.67
CA LEU A 216 1.72 2.00 -10.80
C LEU A 216 2.18 1.22 -9.57
N GLY A 217 3.48 1.31 -9.27
CA GLY A 217 4.07 0.68 -8.12
C GLY A 217 5.48 0.13 -8.36
N ARG A 218 6.00 -0.60 -7.38
CA ARG A 218 7.32 -1.23 -7.48
C ARG A 218 7.32 -2.34 -8.53
N LEU A 219 8.27 -2.30 -9.46
CA LEU A 219 8.45 -3.34 -10.48
C LEU A 219 9.21 -4.52 -9.88
N ALA A 220 8.47 -5.44 -9.26
CA ALA A 220 9.00 -6.61 -8.56
C ALA A 220 8.23 -7.88 -8.94
N ALA A 221 8.84 -9.05 -8.71
CA ALA A 221 8.31 -10.33 -9.15
C ALA A 221 6.90 -10.63 -8.63
N GLU A 222 6.63 -10.30 -7.36
CA GLU A 222 5.35 -10.51 -6.69
C GLU A 222 4.19 -9.69 -7.30
N LYS A 223 4.50 -8.61 -8.05
CA LYS A 223 3.48 -7.79 -8.74
C LYS A 223 3.10 -8.33 -10.12
N ASN A 224 3.83 -9.30 -10.61
CA ASN A 224 3.54 -10.06 -11.84
C ASN A 224 3.27 -9.19 -13.10
N HIS A 225 4.01 -8.08 -13.24
CA HIS A 225 3.87 -7.17 -14.39
C HIS A 225 4.14 -7.85 -15.74
N ALA A 226 4.96 -8.91 -15.77
CA ALA A 226 5.22 -9.69 -16.97
C ALA A 226 3.94 -10.29 -17.58
N GLN A 227 2.96 -10.65 -16.75
CA GLN A 227 1.66 -11.12 -17.22
C GLN A 227 0.90 -10.02 -17.97
N LEU A 228 0.95 -8.75 -17.49
CA LEU A 228 0.31 -7.63 -18.20
C LEU A 228 0.91 -7.42 -19.59
N VAL A 229 2.25 -7.54 -19.73
CA VAL A 229 2.92 -7.44 -21.03
C VAL A 229 2.47 -8.57 -21.98
N ARG A 230 2.37 -9.81 -21.47
CA ARG A 230 1.88 -10.94 -22.28
C ARG A 230 0.41 -10.80 -22.67
N LEU A 231 -0.44 -10.36 -21.74
CA LEU A 231 -1.85 -10.08 -22.01
C LEU A 231 -2.04 -8.98 -23.05
N LEU A 232 -1.20 -7.94 -23.03
CA LEU A 232 -1.18 -6.91 -24.06
C LEU A 232 -0.75 -7.47 -25.43
N ALA A 233 0.27 -8.33 -25.47
CA ALA A 233 0.74 -8.95 -26.71
C ALA A 233 -0.36 -9.80 -27.38
N ALA A 234 -1.21 -10.44 -26.59
CA ALA A 234 -2.32 -11.26 -27.08
C ALA A 234 -3.49 -10.44 -27.64
N GLN A 235 -3.52 -9.11 -27.44
CA GLN A 235 -4.58 -8.26 -28.02
C GLN A 235 -4.36 -8.01 -29.51
N PRO A 236 -5.45 -7.87 -30.31
CA PRO A 236 -5.37 -7.51 -31.72
C PRO A 236 -4.61 -6.17 -31.90
N GLU A 237 -3.77 -6.09 -32.95
CA GLU A 237 -2.92 -4.91 -33.18
C GLU A 237 -3.74 -3.64 -33.41
N GLU A 238 -4.87 -3.74 -34.09
CA GLU A 238 -5.72 -2.61 -34.50
C GLU A 238 -6.29 -1.84 -33.29
N ASN A 239 -6.57 -2.53 -32.19
CA ASN A 239 -7.19 -1.94 -30.99
C ASN A 239 -6.31 -2.11 -29.74
N ARG A 240 -5.02 -2.39 -29.92
CA ARG A 240 -4.11 -2.63 -28.81
C ARG A 240 -3.87 -1.33 -28.03
N PRO A 241 -4.26 -1.27 -26.75
CA PRO A 241 -4.03 -0.08 -25.93
C PRO A 241 -2.54 0.12 -25.63
N TRP A 242 -2.21 1.27 -25.09
CA TRP A 242 -0.90 1.52 -24.49
C TRP A 242 -0.86 0.93 -23.08
N LEU A 243 0.33 0.50 -22.67
CA LEU A 243 0.59 0.07 -21.28
C LEU A 243 1.70 0.96 -20.72
N VAL A 244 1.39 1.70 -19.67
CA VAL A 244 2.31 2.61 -18.99
C VAL A 244 2.61 2.07 -17.60
N PHE A 245 3.88 1.79 -17.35
CA PHE A 245 4.39 1.44 -16.03
C PHE A 245 5.00 2.67 -15.36
N VAL A 246 4.48 3.03 -14.18
CA VAL A 246 5.00 4.11 -13.34
C VAL A 246 5.59 3.51 -12.07
N GLY A 247 6.89 3.70 -11.89
CA GLY A 247 7.67 3.11 -10.81
C GLY A 247 8.92 2.40 -11.34
N ASP A 248 9.70 1.88 -10.41
CA ASP A 248 10.94 1.18 -10.71
C ASP A 248 11.11 -0.05 -9.80
N GLY A 249 12.09 -0.89 -10.09
CA GLY A 249 12.38 -2.04 -9.26
C GLY A 249 13.18 -3.13 -9.97
N PRO A 250 13.53 -4.21 -9.26
CA PRO A 250 14.44 -5.23 -9.76
C PRO A 250 13.92 -5.98 -11.00
N ALA A 251 12.62 -6.02 -11.24
CA ALA A 251 12.04 -6.70 -12.41
C ALA A 251 12.08 -5.85 -13.70
N ARG A 252 12.43 -4.57 -13.64
CA ARG A 252 12.40 -3.67 -14.80
C ARG A 252 13.24 -4.18 -15.98
N PRO A 253 14.51 -4.62 -15.84
CA PRO A 253 15.30 -5.08 -16.98
C PRO A 253 14.65 -6.26 -17.69
N ASP A 254 14.06 -7.20 -16.95
CA ASP A 254 13.39 -8.38 -17.51
C ASP A 254 12.09 -7.99 -18.23
N LEU A 255 11.36 -7.00 -17.71
CA LEU A 255 10.15 -6.46 -18.35
C LEU A 255 10.47 -5.73 -19.65
N GLU A 256 11.54 -4.94 -19.69
CA GLU A 256 12.01 -4.28 -20.91
C GLU A 256 12.46 -5.30 -21.96
N ALA A 257 13.17 -6.36 -21.54
CA ALA A 257 13.57 -7.46 -22.43
C ALA A 257 12.35 -8.20 -22.99
N LEU A 258 11.37 -8.54 -22.15
CA LEU A 258 10.12 -9.19 -22.55
C LEU A 258 9.31 -8.32 -23.53
N THR A 259 9.24 -7.01 -23.27
CA THR A 259 8.56 -6.05 -24.15
C THR A 259 9.18 -6.03 -25.54
N LYS A 260 10.51 -6.08 -25.62
CA LYS A 260 11.25 -6.14 -26.90
C LYS A 260 11.05 -7.48 -27.59
N GLU A 261 11.11 -8.60 -26.87
CA GLU A 261 10.87 -9.94 -27.38
C GLU A 261 9.49 -10.06 -28.05
N LEU A 262 8.46 -9.51 -27.38
CA LEU A 262 7.08 -9.52 -27.86
C LEU A 262 6.76 -8.39 -28.85
N LYS A 263 7.76 -7.60 -29.29
CA LYS A 263 7.63 -6.49 -30.26
C LYS A 263 6.60 -5.42 -29.85
N LEU A 264 6.60 -5.07 -28.54
CA LEU A 264 5.69 -4.08 -27.97
C LEU A 264 6.36 -2.75 -27.58
N THR A 265 7.58 -2.49 -28.07
CA THR A 265 8.35 -1.28 -27.71
C THR A 265 7.67 0.02 -28.11
N ASP A 266 6.76 -0.02 -29.06
CA ASP A 266 5.93 1.10 -29.55
C ASP A 266 4.63 1.27 -28.74
N ARG A 267 4.26 0.30 -27.88
CA ARG A 267 3.01 0.26 -27.10
C ARG A 267 3.22 0.23 -25.59
N VAL A 268 4.45 0.05 -25.09
CA VAL A 268 4.76 0.01 -23.67
C VAL A 268 5.69 1.17 -23.29
N ARG A 269 5.42 1.81 -22.18
CA ARG A 269 6.27 2.87 -21.62
C ARG A 269 6.66 2.57 -20.18
N PHE A 270 7.93 2.78 -19.86
CA PHE A 270 8.48 2.68 -18.51
C PHE A 270 8.91 4.08 -18.05
N VAL A 271 8.12 4.69 -17.17
CA VAL A 271 8.36 6.04 -16.68
C VAL A 271 9.53 6.09 -15.70
N GLY A 272 9.68 5.04 -14.88
CA GLY A 272 10.64 5.01 -13.77
C GLY A 272 10.05 5.56 -12.48
N MET A 273 10.94 5.77 -11.50
CA MET A 273 10.56 6.31 -10.19
C MET A 273 10.07 7.76 -10.32
N VAL A 274 8.95 8.07 -9.70
CA VAL A 274 8.39 9.42 -9.63
C VAL A 274 8.33 9.88 -8.18
N LYS A 275 8.29 11.18 -7.96
CA LYS A 275 8.16 11.74 -6.61
C LYS A 275 6.76 11.48 -6.05
N PRO A 276 6.60 11.34 -4.72
CA PRO A 276 5.31 11.08 -4.10
C PRO A 276 4.23 12.10 -4.44
N ASP A 277 4.58 13.37 -4.50
CA ASP A 277 3.68 14.49 -4.86
C ASP A 277 3.27 14.49 -6.34
N GLU A 278 4.02 13.81 -7.19
CA GLU A 278 3.72 13.67 -8.62
C GLU A 278 2.82 12.45 -8.93
N VAL A 279 2.72 11.49 -8.01
CA VAL A 279 1.97 10.24 -8.22
C VAL A 279 0.52 10.47 -8.68
N PRO A 280 -0.27 11.40 -8.08
CA PRO A 280 -1.65 11.62 -8.51
C PRO A 280 -1.79 12.03 -9.98
N ARG A 281 -0.90 12.87 -10.50
CA ARG A 281 -0.94 13.28 -11.91
C ARG A 281 -0.65 12.12 -12.87
N TRP A 282 0.19 11.15 -12.44
CA TRP A 282 0.47 9.97 -13.24
C TRP A 282 -0.72 9.03 -13.33
N TYR A 283 -1.53 8.88 -12.26
CA TYR A 283 -2.80 8.15 -12.38
C TYR A 283 -3.71 8.75 -13.44
N ARG A 284 -3.78 10.08 -13.54
CA ARG A 284 -4.63 10.78 -14.52
C ARG A 284 -4.20 10.57 -15.97
N VAL A 285 -2.97 10.12 -16.23
CA VAL A 285 -2.52 9.72 -17.58
C VAL A 285 -3.29 8.49 -18.08
N GLY A 286 -3.68 7.58 -17.18
CA GLY A 286 -4.43 6.37 -17.50
C GLY A 286 -5.88 6.61 -17.90
N ASP A 287 -6.48 5.59 -18.53
CA ASP A 287 -7.92 5.44 -18.72
C ASP A 287 -8.45 4.25 -17.93
N ILE A 288 -7.60 3.25 -17.68
CA ILE A 288 -7.90 2.04 -16.93
C ILE A 288 -6.69 1.73 -16.05
N PHE A 289 -6.89 1.52 -14.75
CA PHE A 289 -5.85 1.01 -13.87
C PHE A 289 -5.77 -0.51 -14.00
N VAL A 290 -4.57 -1.06 -14.27
CA VAL A 290 -4.37 -2.50 -14.46
C VAL A 290 -3.37 -3.07 -13.47
N SER A 291 -3.66 -4.28 -12.95
CA SER A 291 -2.75 -5.01 -12.08
C SER A 291 -2.91 -6.52 -12.21
N ALA A 292 -1.78 -7.23 -12.18
CA ALA A 292 -1.74 -8.70 -12.14
C ALA A 292 -1.25 -9.24 -10.78
N SER A 293 -1.13 -8.38 -9.78
CA SER A 293 -0.71 -8.75 -8.43
C SER A 293 -1.72 -9.67 -7.75
N GLN A 294 -1.21 -10.64 -6.97
CA GLN A 294 -2.00 -11.53 -6.11
C GLN A 294 -1.47 -11.54 -4.67
N SER A 295 -0.51 -10.67 -4.37
CA SER A 295 0.17 -10.58 -3.07
C SER A 295 -0.19 -9.30 -2.31
N GLU A 296 -1.37 -8.74 -2.58
CA GLU A 296 -1.77 -7.51 -1.92
C GLU A 296 -2.32 -7.79 -0.50
N THR A 297 -1.91 -6.96 0.43
CA THR A 297 -2.53 -6.90 1.76
C THR A 297 -3.84 -6.11 1.69
N GLN A 298 -3.82 -4.97 1.02
CA GLN A 298 -4.99 -4.16 0.68
C GLN A 298 -4.92 -3.64 -0.77
N GLY A 299 -3.72 -3.25 -1.23
CA GLY A 299 -3.50 -2.72 -2.56
C GLY A 299 -3.93 -1.25 -2.69
N LEU A 300 -3.29 -0.35 -1.97
CA LEU A 300 -3.62 1.09 -1.98
C LEU A 300 -3.66 1.68 -3.39
N THR A 301 -2.84 1.18 -4.32
CA THR A 301 -2.80 1.63 -5.71
C THR A 301 -4.12 1.48 -6.47
N TYR A 302 -4.95 0.49 -6.10
CA TYR A 302 -6.29 0.34 -6.69
C TYR A 302 -7.21 1.47 -6.25
N PHE A 303 -7.17 1.81 -4.96
CA PHE A 303 -7.98 2.90 -4.40
C PHE A 303 -7.51 4.26 -4.90
N GLU A 304 -6.19 4.47 -5.02
CA GLU A 304 -5.60 5.66 -5.62
C GLU A 304 -6.06 5.83 -7.07
N GLY A 305 -6.04 4.74 -7.85
CA GLY A 305 -6.54 4.72 -9.22
C GLY A 305 -8.04 5.06 -9.28
N MET A 306 -8.86 4.43 -8.44
CA MET A 306 -10.29 4.73 -8.36
C MET A 306 -10.57 6.17 -7.90
N ALA A 307 -9.77 6.73 -6.99
CA ALA A 307 -9.89 8.12 -6.56
C ALA A 307 -9.57 9.10 -7.69
N CYS A 308 -8.73 8.73 -8.66
CA CYS A 308 -8.51 9.46 -9.91
C CYS A 308 -9.56 9.15 -10.98
N GLY A 309 -10.58 8.34 -10.67
CA GLY A 309 -11.65 7.94 -11.58
C GLY A 309 -11.30 6.83 -12.56
N LEU A 310 -10.21 6.08 -12.34
CA LEU A 310 -9.85 4.97 -13.22
C LEU A 310 -10.68 3.72 -12.86
N PRO A 311 -11.42 3.14 -13.80
CA PRO A 311 -11.94 1.79 -13.63
C PRO A 311 -10.77 0.81 -13.48
N VAL A 312 -10.96 -0.21 -12.64
CA VAL A 312 -9.92 -1.17 -12.30
C VAL A 312 -10.09 -2.44 -13.13
N LEU A 313 -9.04 -2.88 -13.82
CA LEU A 313 -8.98 -4.18 -14.48
C LEU A 313 -7.84 -4.99 -13.83
N CYS A 314 -8.17 -5.87 -12.90
CA CYS A 314 -7.17 -6.54 -12.08
C CYS A 314 -7.35 -8.06 -12.04
N ARG A 315 -6.26 -8.77 -11.73
CA ARG A 315 -6.34 -10.18 -11.43
C ARG A 315 -7.14 -10.39 -10.15
N ALA A 316 -7.99 -11.43 -10.13
CA ALA A 316 -8.81 -11.75 -8.97
C ALA A 316 -7.95 -12.05 -7.73
N ASP A 317 -8.21 -11.31 -6.66
CA ASP A 317 -7.57 -11.47 -5.35
C ASP A 317 -8.62 -11.23 -4.25
N PRO A 318 -8.72 -12.09 -3.22
CA PRO A 318 -9.66 -11.93 -2.12
C PRO A 318 -9.56 -10.59 -1.36
N CYS A 319 -8.43 -9.86 -1.46
CA CYS A 319 -8.32 -8.52 -0.87
C CYS A 319 -9.21 -7.48 -1.56
N LEU A 320 -9.64 -7.76 -2.79
CA LEU A 320 -10.47 -6.88 -3.61
C LEU A 320 -11.95 -7.29 -3.64
N ASP A 321 -12.34 -8.34 -2.90
CA ASP A 321 -13.73 -8.77 -2.78
C ASP A 321 -14.56 -7.66 -2.11
N GLY A 322 -15.66 -7.26 -2.78
CA GLY A 322 -16.50 -6.13 -2.35
C GLY A 322 -15.90 -4.73 -2.59
N VAL A 323 -14.70 -4.65 -3.18
CA VAL A 323 -14.02 -3.41 -3.58
C VAL A 323 -14.11 -3.23 -5.09
N VAL A 324 -13.63 -4.20 -5.87
CA VAL A 324 -13.74 -4.19 -7.34
C VAL A 324 -14.88 -5.12 -7.75
N GLU A 325 -15.94 -4.52 -8.26
CA GLU A 325 -17.16 -5.20 -8.68
C GLU A 325 -17.28 -5.20 -10.21
N ASN A 326 -17.40 -6.41 -10.80
CA ASN A 326 -17.47 -6.57 -12.25
C ASN A 326 -18.65 -5.81 -12.87
N GLY A 327 -18.37 -4.94 -13.84
CA GLY A 327 -19.35 -4.13 -14.52
C GLY A 327 -19.83 -2.90 -13.74
N PHE A 328 -19.36 -2.70 -12.51
CA PHE A 328 -19.71 -1.54 -11.70
C PHE A 328 -18.59 -0.49 -11.67
N ASN A 329 -17.41 -0.83 -11.15
CA ASN A 329 -16.24 0.06 -11.06
C ASN A 329 -14.98 -0.54 -11.72
N GLY A 330 -15.11 -1.71 -12.32
CA GLY A 330 -14.02 -2.42 -12.95
C GLY A 330 -14.37 -3.87 -13.24
N TRP A 331 -13.30 -4.72 -13.40
CA TRP A 331 -13.39 -6.17 -13.51
C TRP A 331 -12.23 -6.85 -12.80
N GLN A 332 -12.54 -7.95 -12.14
CA GLN A 332 -11.56 -8.94 -11.68
C GLN A 332 -11.54 -10.11 -12.69
N TRP A 333 -10.37 -10.45 -13.21
CA TRP A 333 -10.17 -11.56 -14.17
C TRP A 333 -9.35 -12.70 -13.54
N LYS A 334 -9.61 -13.92 -13.98
CA LYS A 334 -8.93 -15.15 -13.52
C LYS A 334 -7.98 -15.72 -14.57
N ASP A 335 -8.30 -15.53 -15.83
CA ASP A 335 -7.54 -16.02 -16.98
C ASP A 335 -7.47 -14.97 -18.11
N GLU A 336 -6.75 -15.33 -19.17
CA GLU A 336 -6.49 -14.45 -20.32
C GLU A 336 -7.77 -14.12 -21.11
N ALA A 337 -8.72 -15.07 -21.19
CA ALA A 337 -9.97 -14.88 -21.90
C ALA A 337 -10.87 -13.89 -21.17
N GLU A 338 -10.97 -13.98 -19.85
CA GLU A 338 -11.71 -13.04 -19.03
C GLU A 338 -11.08 -11.63 -19.09
N PHE A 339 -9.73 -11.54 -19.07
CA PHE A 339 -9.04 -10.26 -19.25
C PHE A 339 -9.37 -9.62 -20.60
N ALA A 340 -9.24 -10.37 -21.70
CA ALA A 340 -9.51 -9.87 -23.04
C ALA A 340 -10.97 -9.45 -23.21
N SER A 341 -11.91 -10.23 -22.68
CA SER A 341 -13.35 -9.91 -22.71
C SER A 341 -13.65 -8.62 -21.94
N ALA A 342 -13.16 -8.48 -20.71
CA ALA A 342 -13.37 -7.30 -19.90
C ALA A 342 -12.72 -6.06 -20.52
N LEU A 343 -11.49 -6.18 -20.99
CA LEU A 343 -10.77 -5.09 -21.67
C LEU A 343 -11.54 -4.61 -22.91
N ASN A 344 -11.95 -5.55 -23.77
CA ASN A 344 -12.72 -5.20 -24.96
C ASN A 344 -14.06 -4.52 -24.61
N THR A 345 -14.75 -5.00 -23.58
CA THR A 345 -16.00 -4.38 -23.09
C THR A 345 -15.80 -2.93 -22.65
N ILE A 346 -14.73 -2.66 -21.90
CA ILE A 346 -14.41 -1.29 -21.43
C ILE A 346 -14.00 -0.39 -22.60
N ILE A 347 -13.18 -0.90 -23.55
CA ILE A 347 -12.66 -0.08 -24.66
C ILE A 347 -13.74 0.25 -25.67
N SER A 348 -14.62 -0.72 -26.00
CA SER A 348 -15.61 -0.58 -27.08
C SER A 348 -16.80 0.29 -26.71
N ASP A 349 -17.05 0.52 -25.42
CA ASP A 349 -18.22 1.31 -24.94
C ASP A 349 -17.79 2.54 -24.12
N PRO A 350 -17.70 3.74 -24.75
CA PRO A 350 -17.37 4.97 -24.04
C PRO A 350 -18.41 5.37 -22.97
N ALA A 351 -19.68 5.02 -23.15
CA ALA A 351 -20.72 5.35 -22.18
C ALA A 351 -20.57 4.51 -20.91
N LEU A 352 -20.32 3.21 -21.08
CA LEU A 352 -19.98 2.31 -19.96
C LEU A 352 -18.72 2.79 -19.24
N ARG A 353 -17.67 3.16 -19.99
CA ARG A 353 -16.43 3.67 -19.39
C ARG A 353 -16.67 4.92 -18.54
N GLY A 354 -17.57 5.81 -18.99
CA GLY A 354 -18.01 6.96 -18.20
C GLY A 354 -18.73 6.57 -16.91
N GLN A 355 -19.59 5.54 -16.94
CA GLN A 355 -20.26 5.02 -15.74
C GLN A 355 -19.26 4.37 -14.77
N LEU A 356 -18.34 3.56 -15.28
CA LEU A 356 -17.28 2.95 -14.46
C LEU A 356 -16.41 3.99 -13.77
N HIS A 357 -16.08 5.09 -14.48
CA HIS A 357 -15.36 6.23 -13.91
C HIS A 357 -16.09 6.83 -12.71
N GLN A 358 -17.39 7.13 -12.83
CA GLN A 358 -18.17 7.70 -11.74
C GLN A 358 -18.27 6.73 -10.56
N ASN A 359 -18.46 5.44 -10.84
CA ASN A 359 -18.56 4.41 -9.82
C ASN A 359 -17.21 4.16 -9.12
N ALA A 360 -16.08 4.29 -9.82
CA ALA A 360 -14.75 4.25 -9.23
C ALA A 360 -14.55 5.38 -8.21
N LEU A 361 -14.91 6.62 -8.59
CA LEU A 361 -14.89 7.78 -7.68
C LEU A 361 -15.77 7.55 -6.44
N ALA A 362 -17.01 7.08 -6.64
CA ALA A 362 -17.93 6.79 -5.55
C ALA A 362 -17.41 5.67 -4.61
N THR A 363 -16.74 4.68 -5.16
CA THR A 363 -16.10 3.62 -4.37
C THR A 363 -14.95 4.18 -3.55
N ALA A 364 -14.04 4.94 -4.16
CA ALA A 364 -12.89 5.53 -3.47
C ALA A 364 -13.32 6.47 -2.33
N ALA A 365 -14.41 7.21 -2.49
CA ALA A 365 -14.94 8.11 -1.46
C ALA A 365 -15.28 7.40 -0.13
N ARG A 366 -15.59 6.11 -0.17
CA ARG A 366 -15.86 5.28 1.03
C ARG A 366 -14.60 4.97 1.82
N TYR A 367 -13.43 5.20 1.24
CA TYR A 367 -12.11 4.93 1.82
C TYR A 367 -11.34 6.23 2.03
N SER A 368 -12.01 7.31 2.42
CA SER A 368 -11.34 8.57 2.71
C SER A 368 -10.43 8.46 3.94
N ALA A 369 -9.45 9.35 4.01
CA ALA A 369 -8.54 9.46 5.14
C ALA A 369 -9.27 9.70 6.46
N GLU A 370 -10.30 10.56 6.42
CA GLU A 370 -11.14 10.90 7.58
C GLU A 370 -11.92 9.68 8.07
N HIS A 371 -12.53 8.92 7.16
CA HIS A 371 -13.27 7.72 7.52
C HIS A 371 -12.34 6.65 8.13
N PHE A 372 -11.16 6.47 7.56
CA PHE A 372 -10.14 5.59 8.11
C PHE A 372 -9.74 5.96 9.55
N ALA A 373 -9.42 7.24 9.78
CA ALA A 373 -9.06 7.71 11.12
C ALA A 373 -10.19 7.52 12.13
N GLN A 374 -11.45 7.76 11.71
CA GLN A 374 -12.61 7.54 12.58
C GLN A 374 -12.77 6.05 12.93
N GLN A 375 -12.65 5.14 11.96
CA GLN A 375 -12.69 3.70 12.23
C GLN A 375 -11.59 3.23 13.18
N VAL A 376 -10.39 3.81 13.06
CA VAL A 376 -9.28 3.53 14.00
C VAL A 376 -9.62 4.03 15.39
N LEU A 377 -10.18 5.25 15.54
CA LEU A 377 -10.60 5.80 16.83
C LEU A 377 -11.73 4.99 17.48
N ASP A 378 -12.70 4.53 16.68
CA ASP A 378 -13.78 3.66 17.16
C ASP A 378 -13.22 2.31 17.67
N ALA A 379 -12.15 1.81 17.03
CA ALA A 379 -11.48 0.58 17.47
C ALA A 379 -10.62 0.75 18.72
N TYR A 380 -10.29 1.98 19.14
CA TYR A 380 -9.59 2.24 20.40
C TYR A 380 -10.54 2.22 21.64
N GLN A 381 -11.84 2.31 21.44
CA GLN A 381 -12.86 2.31 22.49
C GLN A 381 -13.26 0.90 22.92
#